data_4db266833d48fc59a66843aa9984d8bd
#
_entry.id   4db266833d48fc59a66843aa9984d8bd
#
_cell.length_a   1.000
_cell.length_b   1.000
_cell.length_c   1.000
_cell.angle_alpha   90.00
_cell.angle_beta   90.00
_cell.angle_gamma   90.00
#
_symmetry.space_group_name_H-M   'P 1'
#
loop_
_entity.id
_entity.type
_entity.pdbx_description
1 polymer ?
#
loop_
_entity_poly.entity_id
_entity_poly.type
_entity_poly.pdbx_seq_one_letter_code
_entity_poly.pdbx_strand_id
1 'polypeptide(L)'
;MLALCVVLGIVIGTFYANHFSGNRLNIINSGSNRLNNLLHIIDDQYVDAVNIDSLVEKAIPQILVELDPHSVYLTAKDVEIGNDDLKGSFSGVGIEFVIREDTIRIQNVVKNGPSERAGLLAGDKIVTIDDSSFVGKEVTSQEAMRRLKGPKDTKVKIGVMRFGQKDIQQFTVTRGDIPQHSIASTYMLDNHTGYIRIKNFGETTYAELLVALATLAQQSVDNLIIDLRDNTGGYLDRAVQIANEFLPKNKLIVYTQGRRSPRQEYRSDGHGSYQHIPLVVLINEGSASASEIFAGAMQDNDRATIIGRRSFGKGLVQQQIEFNDRSMVRLTIARYYTPSGRCIQKPYEAGRESDYEKDLLTRYEHGEFFSSDSIKHTGPVYHTSIGREVYGGGGITPDIFVPEDTTNMTSYYKQAAMSGLILQFAFSYTDNNRLKLNNFKEMMELSDYLVRQNTVEKFASYADQHGLKRRNLMIQKSHKLLERYINSRIIYNMLDENAWTRYINQDDPVIFEALRIFKENASFPKRPEADEEKEQPKKVAVNKSGRQQLSLRRLPRSIA
;
A
#
# COMPACT_ATOMS: atom_id res chain seq x y z
N MET A 1 -61.49 -6.11 -51.07
CA MET A 1 -60.29 -5.40 -50.62
C MET A 1 -60.10 -5.42 -49.09
N LEU A 2 -61.13 -5.11 -48.28
CA LEU A 2 -60.95 -5.06 -46.82
C LEU A 2 -60.52 -6.40 -46.19
N ALA A 3 -61.10 -7.52 -46.62
CA ALA A 3 -60.75 -8.85 -46.12
C ALA A 3 -59.33 -9.27 -46.43
N LEU A 4 -58.80 -8.87 -47.59
CA LEU A 4 -57.40 -9.12 -48.00
C LEU A 4 -56.41 -8.34 -47.15
N CYS A 5 -56.73 -7.10 -46.81
CA CYS A 5 -55.91 -6.26 -45.92
C CYS A 5 -55.87 -6.80 -44.48
N VAL A 6 -56.96 -7.35 -43.97
CA VAL A 6 -57.02 -7.97 -42.63
C VAL A 6 -56.19 -9.26 -42.59
N VAL A 7 -56.31 -10.12 -43.62
CA VAL A 7 -55.52 -11.35 -43.71
C VAL A 7 -54.01 -11.01 -43.86
N LEU A 8 -53.65 -10.02 -44.66
CA LEU A 8 -52.27 -9.58 -44.82
C LEU A 8 -51.72 -8.98 -43.50
N GLY A 9 -52.53 -8.20 -42.79
CA GLY A 9 -52.20 -7.65 -41.49
C GLY A 9 -51.95 -8.71 -40.42
N ILE A 10 -52.78 -9.77 -40.40
CA ILE A 10 -52.63 -10.92 -39.47
C ILE A 10 -51.37 -11.72 -39.83
N VAL A 11 -51.11 -11.98 -41.13
CA VAL A 11 -49.92 -12.72 -41.59
C VAL A 11 -48.62 -11.92 -41.29
N ILE A 12 -48.63 -10.64 -41.58
CA ILE A 12 -47.49 -9.79 -41.23
C ILE A 12 -47.32 -9.67 -39.71
N GLY A 13 -48.40 -9.52 -38.98
CA GLY A 13 -48.35 -9.43 -37.51
C GLY A 13 -47.87 -10.73 -36.86
N THR A 14 -48.32 -11.91 -37.34
CA THR A 14 -47.85 -13.21 -36.88
C THR A 14 -46.40 -13.49 -37.28
N PHE A 15 -46.00 -13.09 -38.52
CA PHE A 15 -44.64 -13.22 -38.95
C PHE A 15 -43.68 -12.31 -38.14
N TYR A 16 -44.10 -11.09 -37.86
CA TYR A 16 -43.33 -10.15 -37.02
C TYR A 16 -43.28 -10.63 -35.55
N ALA A 17 -44.38 -11.11 -35.01
CA ALA A 17 -44.42 -11.68 -33.67
C ALA A 17 -43.54 -12.92 -33.54
N ASN A 18 -43.58 -13.86 -34.48
CA ASN A 18 -42.75 -15.07 -34.48
C ASN A 18 -41.25 -14.81 -34.75
N HIS A 19 -40.92 -13.84 -35.59
CA HIS A 19 -39.52 -13.54 -35.90
C HIS A 19 -38.83 -12.75 -34.81
N PHE A 20 -39.54 -11.87 -34.11
CA PHE A 20 -39.00 -11.08 -33.01
C PHE A 20 -39.21 -11.74 -31.63
N SER A 21 -40.17 -12.66 -31.44
CA SER A 21 -40.34 -13.35 -30.15
C SER A 21 -39.29 -14.43 -29.91
N GLY A 22 -38.76 -15.06 -30.95
CA GLY A 22 -37.68 -16.06 -30.80
C GLY A 22 -36.40 -15.52 -30.15
N ASN A 23 -36.04 -14.29 -30.51
CA ASN A 23 -34.86 -13.63 -29.90
C ASN A 23 -35.17 -13.05 -28.50
N ARG A 24 -36.41 -12.65 -28.22
CA ARG A 24 -36.80 -12.18 -26.87
C ARG A 24 -36.84 -13.32 -25.86
N LEU A 25 -37.30 -14.52 -26.23
CA LEU A 25 -37.29 -15.69 -25.34
C LEU A 25 -35.86 -16.18 -25.01
N ASN A 26 -34.92 -16.07 -25.96
CA ASN A 26 -33.50 -16.35 -25.69
C ASN A 26 -32.81 -15.25 -24.84
N ILE A 27 -33.28 -14.01 -24.95
CA ILE A 27 -32.83 -12.90 -24.09
C ILE A 27 -33.40 -13.07 -22.66
N ILE A 28 -34.64 -13.50 -22.50
CA ILE A 28 -35.31 -13.75 -21.21
C ILE A 28 -34.65 -14.90 -20.43
N ASN A 29 -34.00 -15.84 -21.10
CA ASN A 29 -33.29 -16.97 -20.48
C ASN A 29 -31.78 -16.75 -20.29
N SER A 30 -31.23 -15.58 -20.62
CA SER A 30 -29.86 -15.27 -20.28
C SER A 30 -29.68 -15.15 -18.75
N GLY A 31 -28.49 -15.53 -18.22
CA GLY A 31 -28.25 -15.51 -16.76
C GLY A 31 -28.49 -14.14 -16.12
N SER A 32 -28.18 -13.04 -16.83
CA SER A 32 -28.42 -11.67 -16.37
C SER A 32 -29.91 -11.32 -16.27
N ASN A 33 -30.74 -11.82 -17.19
CA ASN A 33 -32.19 -11.60 -17.13
C ASN A 33 -32.87 -12.40 -16.01
N ARG A 34 -32.34 -13.56 -15.63
CA ARG A 34 -32.88 -14.35 -14.51
C ARG A 34 -32.78 -13.63 -13.18
N LEU A 35 -31.63 -12.95 -12.92
CA LEU A 35 -31.46 -12.18 -11.71
C LEU A 35 -32.43 -11.00 -11.65
N ASN A 36 -32.56 -10.26 -12.75
CA ASN A 36 -33.48 -9.13 -12.85
C ASN A 36 -34.94 -9.56 -12.69
N ASN A 37 -35.34 -10.67 -13.34
CA ASN A 37 -36.68 -11.25 -13.20
C ASN A 37 -36.95 -11.74 -11.76
N LEU A 38 -35.95 -12.31 -11.08
CA LEU A 38 -36.08 -12.72 -9.68
C LEU A 38 -36.38 -11.52 -8.79
N LEU A 39 -35.66 -10.39 -8.96
CA LEU A 39 -35.92 -9.17 -8.20
C LEU A 39 -37.33 -8.63 -8.44
N HIS A 40 -37.83 -8.64 -9.69
CA HIS A 40 -39.19 -8.27 -10.01
C HIS A 40 -40.22 -9.20 -9.40
N ILE A 41 -40.01 -10.53 -9.40
CA ILE A 41 -40.89 -11.49 -8.76
C ILE A 41 -40.94 -11.26 -7.24
N ILE A 42 -39.82 -10.98 -6.61
CA ILE A 42 -39.75 -10.67 -5.18
C ILE A 42 -40.55 -9.39 -4.88
N ASP A 43 -40.36 -8.34 -5.66
CA ASP A 43 -41.09 -7.08 -5.48
C ASP A 43 -42.61 -7.22 -5.62
N ASP A 44 -43.05 -8.05 -6.59
CA ASP A 44 -44.46 -8.22 -6.93
C ASP A 44 -45.17 -9.28 -6.06
N GLN A 45 -44.49 -10.36 -5.66
CA GLN A 45 -45.15 -11.56 -5.14
C GLN A 45 -44.70 -11.98 -3.73
N TYR A 46 -43.66 -11.37 -3.16
CA TYR A 46 -43.23 -11.76 -1.82
C TYR A 46 -44.24 -11.35 -0.75
N VAL A 47 -44.43 -12.20 0.28
CA VAL A 47 -45.45 -12.05 1.30
C VAL A 47 -45.37 -10.74 2.10
N ASP A 48 -44.18 -10.22 2.30
CA ASP A 48 -43.93 -8.97 3.03
C ASP A 48 -43.32 -7.90 2.12
N ALA A 49 -43.50 -6.62 2.44
CA ALA A 49 -42.87 -5.52 1.72
C ALA A 49 -41.36 -5.58 1.86
N VAL A 50 -40.62 -5.57 0.74
CA VAL A 50 -39.17 -5.68 0.69
C VAL A 50 -38.58 -4.44 0.02
N ASN A 51 -37.49 -3.95 0.55
CA ASN A 51 -36.69 -2.91 -0.11
C ASN A 51 -35.72 -3.57 -1.10
N ILE A 52 -36.03 -3.46 -2.40
CA ILE A 52 -35.26 -4.08 -3.48
C ILE A 52 -33.83 -3.49 -3.54
N ASP A 53 -33.66 -2.20 -3.34
CA ASP A 53 -32.33 -1.57 -3.34
C ASP A 53 -31.43 -2.17 -2.26
N SER A 54 -31.98 -2.39 -1.07
CA SER A 54 -31.25 -3.04 0.03
C SER A 54 -30.90 -4.51 -0.26
N LEU A 55 -31.73 -5.24 -1.01
CA LEU A 55 -31.41 -6.59 -1.47
C LEU A 55 -30.28 -6.57 -2.50
N VAL A 56 -30.34 -5.65 -3.45
CA VAL A 56 -29.33 -5.47 -4.49
C VAL A 56 -27.98 -5.10 -3.87
N GLU A 57 -27.94 -4.14 -2.93
CA GLU A 57 -26.72 -3.77 -2.21
C GLU A 57 -26.07 -4.95 -1.47
N LYS A 58 -26.86 -5.88 -0.94
CA LYS A 58 -26.36 -7.09 -0.29
C LYS A 58 -25.92 -8.18 -1.27
N ALA A 59 -26.56 -8.25 -2.44
CA ALA A 59 -26.29 -9.28 -3.45
C ALA A 59 -25.05 -8.98 -4.31
N ILE A 60 -24.79 -7.71 -4.65
CA ILE A 60 -23.68 -7.33 -5.51
C ILE A 60 -22.32 -7.79 -4.93
N PRO A 61 -21.98 -7.57 -3.64
CA PRO A 61 -20.75 -8.07 -3.06
C PRO A 61 -20.59 -9.60 -3.19
N GLN A 62 -21.69 -10.35 -3.02
CA GLN A 62 -21.68 -11.82 -3.14
C GLN A 62 -21.39 -12.29 -4.57
N ILE A 63 -21.80 -11.51 -5.56
CA ILE A 63 -21.48 -11.80 -6.97
C ILE A 63 -20.01 -11.49 -7.27
N LEU A 64 -19.50 -10.39 -6.73
CA LEU A 64 -18.14 -9.93 -7.01
C LEU A 64 -17.07 -10.82 -6.37
N VAL A 65 -17.34 -11.35 -5.17
CA VAL A 65 -16.40 -12.25 -4.48
C VAL A 65 -16.10 -13.54 -5.27
N GLU A 66 -17.04 -13.96 -6.12
CA GLU A 66 -16.88 -15.10 -7.03
C GLU A 66 -15.96 -14.80 -8.24
N LEU A 67 -15.47 -13.57 -8.39
CA LEU A 67 -14.58 -13.18 -9.48
C LEU A 67 -13.11 -13.14 -9.04
N ASP A 68 -12.82 -12.31 -8.07
CA ASP A 68 -11.49 -12.11 -7.51
C ASP A 68 -11.57 -11.32 -6.17
N PRO A 69 -10.54 -11.36 -5.31
CA PRO A 69 -10.57 -10.72 -4.00
C PRO A 69 -10.46 -9.18 -4.03
N HIS A 70 -10.40 -8.56 -5.19
CA HIS A 70 -10.20 -7.11 -5.34
C HIS A 70 -11.34 -6.41 -6.09
N SER A 71 -12.23 -7.17 -6.74
CA SER A 71 -13.46 -6.63 -7.32
C SER A 71 -14.46 -6.38 -6.19
N VAL A 72 -14.77 -5.11 -5.91
CA VAL A 72 -15.60 -4.72 -4.76
C VAL A 72 -16.68 -3.74 -5.15
N TYR A 73 -17.79 -3.81 -4.43
CA TYR A 73 -18.86 -2.82 -4.45
C TYR A 73 -18.67 -1.84 -3.30
N LEU A 74 -18.79 -0.56 -3.60
CA LEU A 74 -18.73 0.53 -2.65
C LEU A 74 -20.09 1.22 -2.65
N THR A 75 -20.72 1.33 -1.49
CA THR A 75 -21.93 2.15 -1.36
C THR A 75 -21.62 3.62 -1.62
N ALA A 76 -22.60 4.44 -1.96
CA ALA A 76 -22.40 5.89 -2.15
C ALA A 76 -21.68 6.53 -0.94
N LYS A 77 -22.00 6.05 0.26
CA LYS A 77 -21.37 6.48 1.51
C LYS A 77 -19.89 6.08 1.60
N ASP A 78 -19.54 4.86 1.19
CA ASP A 78 -18.16 4.36 1.21
C ASP A 78 -17.30 5.06 0.14
N VAL A 79 -17.90 5.38 -1.01
CA VAL A 79 -17.25 6.17 -2.08
C VAL A 79 -16.86 7.56 -1.58
N GLU A 80 -17.76 8.23 -0.85
CA GLU A 80 -17.50 9.55 -0.27
C GLU A 80 -16.34 9.53 0.73
N ILE A 81 -16.23 8.45 1.52
CA ILE A 81 -15.18 8.29 2.54
C ILE A 81 -13.85 7.83 1.92
N GLY A 82 -13.90 6.88 0.99
CA GLY A 82 -12.71 6.13 0.53
C GLY A 82 -11.89 6.78 -0.59
N ASN A 83 -12.42 7.79 -1.29
CA ASN A 83 -11.69 8.43 -2.39
C ASN A 83 -10.72 9.54 -1.95
N ASP A 84 -10.78 9.97 -0.70
CA ASP A 84 -10.00 11.12 -0.22
C ASP A 84 -8.50 10.82 -0.10
N ASP A 85 -8.14 9.58 0.25
CA ASP A 85 -6.74 9.22 0.55
C ASP A 85 -5.80 9.30 -0.68
N LEU A 86 -6.33 9.21 -1.89
CA LEU A 86 -5.55 9.30 -3.12
C LEU A 86 -5.67 10.66 -3.83
N LYS A 87 -6.63 11.51 -3.42
CA LYS A 87 -6.82 12.85 -4.02
C LYS A 87 -5.82 13.90 -3.56
N GLY A 88 -4.98 13.58 -2.57
CA GLY A 88 -3.98 14.49 -2.01
C GLY A 88 -4.57 15.59 -1.10
N SER A 89 -5.88 15.68 -0.96
CA SER A 89 -6.56 16.54 0.02
C SER A 89 -8.01 16.12 0.21
N PHE A 90 -8.54 16.42 1.38
CA PHE A 90 -9.98 16.32 1.66
C PHE A 90 -10.47 17.59 2.37
N SER A 91 -11.77 17.82 2.38
CA SER A 91 -12.33 18.95 3.09
C SER A 91 -12.80 18.56 4.50
N GLY A 92 -12.33 19.31 5.50
CA GLY A 92 -12.62 19.03 6.90
C GLY A 92 -12.04 20.04 7.87
N VAL A 93 -11.98 19.67 9.14
CA VAL A 93 -11.48 20.57 10.20
C VAL A 93 -9.95 20.54 10.37
N GLY A 94 -9.24 19.50 9.89
CA GLY A 94 -7.77 19.41 9.96
C GLY A 94 -7.24 19.07 11.35
N ILE A 95 -7.65 17.91 11.87
CA ILE A 95 -7.10 17.29 13.08
C ILE A 95 -6.80 15.83 12.85
N GLU A 96 -5.77 15.32 13.52
CA GLU A 96 -5.58 13.90 13.79
C GLU A 96 -6.12 13.60 15.19
N PHE A 97 -6.86 12.53 15.35
CA PHE A 97 -7.48 12.22 16.63
C PHE A 97 -7.42 10.73 16.96
N VAL A 98 -7.56 10.45 18.24
CA VAL A 98 -7.79 9.11 18.78
C VAL A 98 -9.07 9.11 19.61
N ILE A 99 -9.78 7.98 19.63
CA ILE A 99 -10.90 7.80 20.55
C ILE A 99 -10.39 7.08 21.78
N ARG A 100 -10.60 7.71 22.94
CA ARG A 100 -10.20 7.16 24.22
C ARG A 100 -11.25 7.50 25.28
N GLU A 101 -11.61 6.49 26.10
CA GLU A 101 -12.63 6.68 27.14
C GLU A 101 -13.90 7.28 26.53
N ASP A 102 -14.36 6.69 25.42
CA ASP A 102 -15.56 7.11 24.69
C ASP A 102 -15.57 8.61 24.29
N THR A 103 -14.40 9.20 24.07
CA THR A 103 -14.23 10.62 23.73
C THR A 103 -13.12 10.80 22.68
N ILE A 104 -13.34 11.72 21.74
CA ILE A 104 -12.32 12.15 20.78
C ILE A 104 -11.28 13.00 21.50
N ARG A 105 -10.00 12.65 21.36
CA ARG A 105 -8.86 13.46 21.77
C ARG A 105 -8.05 13.88 20.57
N ILE A 106 -7.82 15.18 20.42
CA ILE A 106 -6.98 15.71 19.34
C ILE A 106 -5.54 15.29 19.61
N GLN A 107 -4.99 14.48 18.73
CA GLN A 107 -3.59 14.05 18.76
C GLN A 107 -2.71 15.13 18.15
N ASN A 108 -3.11 15.62 16.98
CA ASN A 108 -2.37 16.64 16.25
C ASN A 108 -3.33 17.59 15.55
N VAL A 109 -2.89 18.83 15.33
CA VAL A 109 -3.61 19.84 14.55
C VAL A 109 -2.80 20.11 13.28
N VAL A 110 -3.44 20.01 12.13
CA VAL A 110 -2.76 20.24 10.86
C VAL A 110 -2.25 21.66 10.79
N LYS A 111 -0.97 21.84 10.57
CA LYS A 111 -0.30 23.14 10.50
C LYS A 111 -0.90 24.00 9.39
N ASN A 112 -1.18 25.26 9.69
CA ASN A 112 -1.89 26.19 8.82
C ASN A 112 -3.31 25.72 8.43
N GLY A 113 -3.85 24.73 9.12
CA GLY A 113 -5.17 24.15 8.88
C GLY A 113 -6.31 24.95 9.55
N PRO A 114 -7.57 24.57 9.25
CA PRO A 114 -8.76 25.23 9.82
C PRO A 114 -8.81 25.21 11.36
N SER A 115 -8.48 24.08 11.97
CA SER A 115 -8.50 23.91 13.43
C SER A 115 -7.42 24.72 14.13
N GLU A 116 -6.21 24.81 13.57
CA GLU A 116 -5.16 25.67 14.11
C GLU A 116 -5.58 27.14 14.09
N ARG A 117 -6.12 27.60 12.95
CA ARG A 117 -6.64 28.98 12.83
C ARG A 117 -7.79 29.30 13.79
N ALA A 118 -8.59 28.28 14.11
CA ALA A 118 -9.68 28.43 15.09
C ALA A 118 -9.17 28.39 16.55
N GLY A 119 -7.94 27.95 16.80
CA GLY A 119 -7.34 27.89 18.15
C GLY A 119 -7.52 26.56 18.88
N LEU A 120 -7.88 25.49 18.15
CA LEU A 120 -7.83 24.13 18.70
C LEU A 120 -6.38 23.70 18.88
N LEU A 121 -6.12 22.90 19.92
CA LEU A 121 -4.79 22.41 20.28
C LEU A 121 -4.78 20.90 20.39
N ALA A 122 -3.61 20.32 20.15
CA ALA A 122 -3.36 18.92 20.49
C ALA A 122 -3.55 18.74 22.02
N GLY A 123 -4.22 17.64 22.42
CA GLY A 123 -4.63 17.37 23.79
C GLY A 123 -6.06 17.79 24.11
N ASP A 124 -6.71 18.62 23.32
CA ASP A 124 -8.13 18.98 23.50
C ASP A 124 -9.02 17.74 23.40
N LYS A 125 -10.00 17.61 24.30
CA LYS A 125 -11.03 16.57 24.27
C LYS A 125 -12.29 17.16 23.65
N ILE A 126 -12.72 16.65 22.50
CA ILE A 126 -13.98 17.07 21.86
C ILE A 126 -15.13 16.43 22.62
N VAL A 127 -16.01 17.24 23.17
CA VAL A 127 -17.17 16.81 23.96
C VAL A 127 -18.50 17.17 23.34
N THR A 128 -18.53 18.18 22.45
CA THR A 128 -19.72 18.54 21.66
C THR A 128 -19.36 18.83 20.22
N ILE A 129 -20.25 18.48 19.29
CA ILE A 129 -20.19 18.88 17.88
C ILE A 129 -21.56 19.41 17.50
N ASP A 130 -21.63 20.64 16.95
CA ASP A 130 -22.85 21.35 16.58
C ASP A 130 -23.88 21.35 17.73
N ASP A 131 -23.41 21.81 18.89
CA ASP A 131 -24.16 21.93 20.14
C ASP A 131 -24.74 20.60 20.69
N SER A 132 -24.44 19.46 20.04
CA SER A 132 -24.85 18.12 20.47
C SER A 132 -23.74 17.43 21.22
N SER A 133 -24.06 16.74 22.32
CA SER A 133 -23.09 15.90 23.06
C SER A 133 -22.46 14.87 22.13
N PHE A 134 -21.14 14.75 22.18
CA PHE A 134 -20.40 13.78 21.36
C PHE A 134 -19.40 13.01 22.25
N VAL A 135 -19.95 12.31 23.22
CA VAL A 135 -19.25 11.43 24.16
C VAL A 135 -20.07 10.17 24.36
N GLY A 136 -19.44 9.05 24.72
CA GLY A 136 -20.11 7.80 24.98
C GLY A 136 -19.77 6.69 23.98
N LYS A 137 -20.34 5.49 24.18
CA LYS A 137 -20.04 4.28 23.38
C LYS A 137 -20.37 4.37 21.89
N GLU A 138 -21.19 5.34 21.51
CA GLU A 138 -21.56 5.57 20.11
C GLU A 138 -20.52 6.39 19.32
N VAL A 139 -19.49 6.91 20.01
CA VAL A 139 -18.40 7.65 19.36
C VAL A 139 -17.47 6.66 18.67
N THR A 140 -17.62 6.53 17.37
CA THR A 140 -16.75 5.75 16.51
C THR A 140 -15.90 6.65 15.61
N SER A 141 -14.78 6.15 15.09
CA SER A 141 -13.96 6.90 14.14
C SER A 141 -14.75 7.30 12.89
N GLN A 142 -15.64 6.44 12.42
CA GLN A 142 -16.49 6.71 11.26
C GLN A 142 -17.47 7.86 11.53
N GLU A 143 -18.15 7.86 12.70
CA GLU A 143 -19.09 8.93 13.06
C GLU A 143 -18.34 10.24 13.33
N ALA A 144 -17.15 10.18 13.93
CA ALA A 144 -16.29 11.35 14.10
C ALA A 144 -15.89 11.95 12.76
N MET A 145 -15.41 11.14 11.81
CA MET A 145 -15.08 11.60 10.46
C MET A 145 -16.31 12.19 9.75
N ARG A 146 -17.47 11.54 9.85
CA ARG A 146 -18.70 12.03 9.23
C ARG A 146 -19.12 13.42 9.71
N ARG A 147 -18.93 13.74 11.00
CA ARG A 147 -19.28 15.05 11.57
C ARG A 147 -18.21 16.12 11.35
N LEU A 148 -16.95 15.72 11.34
CA LEU A 148 -15.83 16.66 11.24
C LEU A 148 -15.45 16.98 9.78
N LYS A 149 -15.58 16.03 8.85
CA LYS A 149 -15.51 16.29 7.40
C LYS A 149 -16.77 17.02 6.93
N GLY A 150 -16.72 17.59 5.76
CA GLY A 150 -17.86 18.23 5.10
C GLY A 150 -17.41 19.23 4.05
N PRO A 151 -18.34 19.80 3.27
CA PRO A 151 -18.01 20.72 2.19
C PRO A 151 -17.16 21.91 2.66
N LYS A 152 -16.21 22.29 1.82
CA LYS A 152 -15.36 23.49 2.04
C LYS A 152 -16.21 24.71 2.35
N ASP A 153 -15.69 25.59 3.19
CA ASP A 153 -16.31 26.84 3.64
C ASP A 153 -17.57 26.68 4.52
N THR A 154 -18.01 25.44 4.80
CA THR A 154 -19.04 25.20 5.81
C THR A 154 -18.45 25.29 7.22
N LYS A 155 -19.26 25.62 8.21
CA LYS A 155 -18.84 25.79 9.60
C LYS A 155 -19.32 24.62 10.45
N VAL A 156 -18.51 24.26 11.43
CA VAL A 156 -18.85 23.31 12.48
C VAL A 156 -18.46 23.90 13.83
N LYS A 157 -19.34 23.77 14.82
CA LYS A 157 -19.05 24.18 16.19
C LYS A 157 -18.48 23.00 16.96
N ILE A 158 -17.34 23.18 17.60
CA ILE A 158 -16.65 22.15 18.36
C ILE A 158 -16.44 22.65 19.78
N GLY A 159 -17.05 21.95 20.75
CA GLY A 159 -16.82 22.21 22.16
C GLY A 159 -15.77 21.24 22.71
N VAL A 160 -14.75 21.79 23.34
CA VAL A 160 -13.63 21.00 23.87
C VAL A 160 -13.43 21.23 25.36
N MET A 161 -13.00 20.18 26.05
CA MET A 161 -12.40 20.28 27.38
C MET A 161 -10.87 20.31 27.23
N ARG A 162 -10.26 21.40 27.64
CA ARG A 162 -8.81 21.60 27.61
C ARG A 162 -8.19 21.34 28.96
N PHE A 163 -7.03 20.68 28.96
CA PHE A 163 -6.31 20.37 30.22
C PHE A 163 -6.06 21.63 31.07
N GLY A 164 -6.38 21.55 32.35
CA GLY A 164 -6.24 22.67 33.31
C GLY A 164 -7.38 23.69 33.29
N GLN A 165 -8.40 23.49 32.45
CA GLN A 165 -9.59 24.34 32.38
C GLN A 165 -10.84 23.56 32.81
N LYS A 166 -11.76 24.23 33.51
CA LYS A 166 -13.00 23.60 34.02
C LYS A 166 -14.17 23.70 33.03
N ASP A 167 -14.19 24.74 32.21
CA ASP A 167 -15.30 25.03 31.32
C ASP A 167 -15.05 24.52 29.90
N ILE A 168 -16.13 24.10 29.22
CA ILE A 168 -16.10 23.72 27.82
C ILE A 168 -15.86 24.97 26.98
N GLN A 169 -14.78 24.96 26.20
CA GLN A 169 -14.48 26.02 25.25
C GLN A 169 -15.13 25.72 23.90
N GLN A 170 -15.80 26.72 23.33
CA GLN A 170 -16.46 26.61 22.04
C GLN A 170 -15.62 27.25 20.93
N PHE A 171 -15.39 26.48 19.88
CA PHE A 171 -14.68 26.91 18.67
C PHE A 171 -15.56 26.73 17.44
N THR A 172 -15.62 27.75 16.59
CA THR A 172 -16.25 27.63 15.28
C THR A 172 -15.16 27.41 14.23
N VAL A 173 -15.10 26.22 13.67
CA VAL A 173 -14.12 25.85 12.66
C VAL A 173 -14.77 25.95 11.28
N THR A 174 -14.20 26.75 10.38
CA THR A 174 -14.60 26.77 8.97
C THR A 174 -13.83 25.68 8.25
N ARG A 175 -14.53 24.64 7.72
CA ARG A 175 -13.91 23.54 7.00
C ARG A 175 -13.12 24.04 5.80
N GLY A 176 -12.00 23.41 5.50
CA GLY A 176 -11.14 23.76 4.39
C GLY A 176 -10.39 22.54 3.86
N ASP A 177 -9.59 22.76 2.82
CA ASP A 177 -8.77 21.70 2.24
C ASP A 177 -7.65 21.30 3.22
N ILE A 178 -7.60 20.03 3.54
CA ILE A 178 -6.61 19.43 4.41
C ILE A 178 -5.68 18.61 3.52
N PRO A 179 -4.41 19.03 3.35
CA PRO A 179 -3.48 18.31 2.51
C PRO A 179 -3.17 16.93 3.10
N GLN A 180 -3.12 15.93 2.24
CA GLN A 180 -2.63 14.60 2.54
C GLN A 180 -1.38 14.34 1.73
N HIS A 181 -0.22 14.43 2.39
CA HIS A 181 1.06 14.23 1.72
C HIS A 181 1.32 12.76 1.47
N SER A 182 1.66 12.45 0.23
CA SER A 182 2.13 11.12 -0.19
C SER A 182 3.59 10.87 0.20
N ILE A 183 4.40 11.93 0.27
CA ILE A 183 5.79 11.87 0.74
C ILE A 183 5.81 12.08 2.27
N ALA A 184 6.06 11.00 3.01
CA ALA A 184 6.09 11.03 4.47
C ALA A 184 7.35 11.68 5.02
N SER A 185 8.47 11.50 4.33
CA SER A 185 9.77 11.92 4.85
C SER A 185 10.76 12.15 3.72
N THR A 186 11.56 13.22 3.86
CA THR A 186 12.65 13.58 2.95
C THR A 186 13.79 14.18 3.76
N TYR A 187 14.96 13.55 3.76
CA TYR A 187 16.14 14.06 4.46
C TYR A 187 17.43 13.36 4.00
N MET A 188 18.58 13.92 4.36
CA MET A 188 19.89 13.27 4.18
C MET A 188 20.15 12.30 5.36
N LEU A 189 20.40 11.01 5.05
CA LEU A 189 20.81 10.00 6.05
C LEU A 189 22.25 10.24 6.53
N ASP A 190 23.11 10.60 5.59
CA ASP A 190 24.50 11.01 5.80
C ASP A 190 24.84 12.15 4.83
N ASN A 191 26.11 12.49 4.66
CA ASN A 191 26.55 13.61 3.79
C ASN A 191 26.33 13.33 2.29
N HIS A 192 26.00 12.10 1.89
CA HIS A 192 25.94 11.67 0.49
C HIS A 192 24.59 11.02 0.12
N THR A 193 23.86 10.47 1.09
CA THR A 193 22.72 9.62 0.84
C THR A 193 21.41 10.30 1.23
N GLY A 194 20.57 10.57 0.23
CA GLY A 194 19.22 11.05 0.41
C GLY A 194 18.23 9.90 0.64
N TYR A 195 17.20 10.17 1.44
CA TYR A 195 16.12 9.25 1.74
C TYR A 195 14.77 9.91 1.46
N ILE A 196 13.90 9.18 0.75
CA ILE A 196 12.51 9.57 0.49
C ILE A 196 11.60 8.41 0.82
N ARG A 197 10.59 8.63 1.70
CA ARG A 197 9.54 7.65 1.98
C ARG A 197 8.25 8.04 1.28
N ILE A 198 7.73 7.14 0.43
CA ILE A 198 6.47 7.31 -0.30
C ILE A 198 5.42 6.40 0.36
N LYS A 199 4.32 6.97 0.88
CA LYS A 199 3.24 6.22 1.54
C LYS A 199 2.21 5.64 0.59
N ASN A 200 1.92 6.37 -0.49
CA ASN A 200 0.98 5.96 -1.53
C ASN A 200 1.30 6.65 -2.86
N PHE A 201 0.65 6.23 -3.93
CA PHE A 201 0.74 6.83 -5.26
C PHE A 201 -0.55 7.60 -5.57
N GLY A 202 -0.76 8.73 -4.87
CA GLY A 202 -1.89 9.64 -5.04
C GLY A 202 -1.68 10.67 -6.14
N GLU A 203 -2.66 11.55 -6.33
CA GLU A 203 -2.64 12.58 -7.39
C GLU A 203 -1.44 13.52 -7.28
N THR A 204 -1.03 13.89 -6.06
CA THR A 204 0.04 14.84 -5.79
C THR A 204 1.43 14.22 -5.68
N THR A 205 1.54 12.88 -5.62
CA THR A 205 2.79 12.17 -5.29
C THR A 205 3.95 12.54 -6.21
N TYR A 206 3.69 12.67 -7.52
CA TYR A 206 4.75 13.03 -8.46
C TYR A 206 5.28 14.45 -8.22
N ALA A 207 4.40 15.42 -8.01
CA ALA A 207 4.80 16.80 -7.71
C ALA A 207 5.57 16.89 -6.38
N GLU A 208 5.10 16.17 -5.35
CA GLU A 208 5.77 16.08 -4.05
C GLU A 208 7.16 15.42 -4.18
N LEU A 209 7.30 14.38 -5.00
CA LEU A 209 8.58 13.75 -5.28
C LEU A 209 9.57 14.73 -5.93
N LEU A 210 9.14 15.52 -6.90
CA LEU A 210 10.02 16.52 -7.53
C LEU A 210 10.52 17.56 -6.52
N VAL A 211 9.65 17.99 -5.59
CA VAL A 211 10.06 18.89 -4.49
C VAL A 211 11.06 18.20 -3.55
N ALA A 212 10.80 16.93 -3.20
CA ALA A 212 11.71 16.15 -2.36
C ALA A 212 13.09 15.98 -3.01
N LEU A 213 13.13 15.62 -4.29
CA LEU A 213 14.38 15.48 -5.07
C LEU A 213 15.13 16.82 -5.18
N ALA A 214 14.43 17.92 -5.44
CA ALA A 214 15.04 19.24 -5.49
C ALA A 214 15.62 19.66 -4.12
N THR A 215 14.95 19.32 -3.03
CA THR A 215 15.43 19.56 -1.65
C THR A 215 16.73 18.80 -1.37
N LEU A 216 16.81 17.54 -1.79
CA LEU A 216 18.03 16.73 -1.63
C LEU A 216 19.17 17.21 -2.56
N ALA A 217 18.83 17.62 -3.78
CA ALA A 217 19.81 18.15 -4.73
C ALA A 217 20.52 19.41 -4.19
N GLN A 218 19.82 20.28 -3.44
CA GLN A 218 20.42 21.43 -2.77
C GLN A 218 21.43 21.04 -1.69
N GLN A 219 21.37 19.80 -1.21
CA GLN A 219 22.28 19.23 -0.19
C GLN A 219 23.34 18.32 -0.82
N SER A 220 23.53 18.37 -2.14
CA SER A 220 24.53 17.60 -2.90
C SER A 220 24.40 16.09 -2.72
N VAL A 221 23.18 15.57 -2.90
CA VAL A 221 22.89 14.13 -2.83
C VAL A 221 23.62 13.36 -3.94
N ASP A 222 24.34 12.32 -3.57
CA ASP A 222 25.07 11.42 -4.49
C ASP A 222 24.35 10.08 -4.68
N ASN A 223 23.64 9.60 -3.65
CA ASN A 223 22.94 8.34 -3.62
C ASN A 223 21.49 8.54 -3.14
N LEU A 224 20.56 7.70 -3.56
CA LEU A 224 19.15 7.82 -3.19
C LEU A 224 18.55 6.51 -2.72
N ILE A 225 17.81 6.57 -1.61
CA ILE A 225 16.94 5.51 -1.13
C ILE A 225 15.50 5.95 -1.33
N ILE A 226 14.70 5.13 -2.03
CA ILE A 226 13.24 5.25 -2.09
C ILE A 226 12.64 4.13 -1.25
N ASP A 227 11.94 4.50 -0.19
CA ASP A 227 11.29 3.56 0.72
C ASP A 227 9.80 3.44 0.39
N LEU A 228 9.42 2.23 -0.05
CA LEU A 228 8.04 1.83 -0.38
C LEU A 228 7.50 0.81 0.63
N ARG A 229 8.14 0.60 1.75
CA ARG A 229 7.64 -0.30 2.79
C ARG A 229 6.29 0.19 3.31
N ASP A 230 5.33 -0.74 3.46
CA ASP A 230 3.94 -0.48 3.87
C ASP A 230 3.14 0.42 2.90
N ASN A 231 3.64 0.65 1.69
CA ASN A 231 2.94 1.40 0.64
C ASN A 231 2.04 0.45 -0.17
N THR A 232 0.74 0.51 0.05
CA THR A 232 -0.26 -0.36 -0.60
C THR A 232 -0.54 -0.02 -2.07
N GLY A 233 0.14 1.00 -2.62
CA GLY A 233 0.02 1.40 -4.01
C GLY A 233 -0.77 2.69 -4.22
N GLY A 234 -1.58 2.74 -5.26
CA GLY A 234 -2.36 3.88 -5.69
C GLY A 234 -2.53 3.90 -7.22
N TYR A 235 -2.44 5.06 -7.84
CA TYR A 235 -2.63 5.22 -9.28
C TYR A 235 -1.43 4.70 -10.08
N LEU A 236 -1.74 3.89 -11.10
CA LEU A 236 -0.75 3.32 -12.03
C LEU A 236 0.04 4.40 -12.76
N ASP A 237 -0.64 5.43 -13.25
CA ASP A 237 -0.02 6.53 -14.00
C ASP A 237 0.98 7.32 -13.13
N ARG A 238 0.75 7.43 -11.82
CA ARG A 238 1.69 8.05 -10.89
C ARG A 238 2.95 7.19 -10.70
N ALA A 239 2.80 5.87 -10.57
CA ALA A 239 3.96 4.98 -10.55
C ALA A 239 4.78 5.04 -11.84
N VAL A 240 4.10 5.14 -13.00
CA VAL A 240 4.75 5.32 -14.31
C VAL A 240 5.52 6.64 -14.38
N GLN A 241 4.91 7.76 -13.96
CA GLN A 241 5.57 9.07 -13.94
C GLN A 241 6.80 9.07 -13.03
N ILE A 242 6.69 8.48 -11.84
CA ILE A 242 7.81 8.38 -10.90
C ILE A 242 8.91 7.48 -11.47
N ALA A 243 8.58 6.32 -12.06
CA ALA A 243 9.58 5.45 -12.68
C ALA A 243 10.30 6.13 -13.85
N ASN A 244 9.61 6.99 -14.58
CA ASN A 244 10.17 7.75 -15.69
C ASN A 244 11.32 8.67 -15.26
N GLU A 245 11.33 9.20 -14.03
CA GLU A 245 12.43 10.03 -13.50
C GLU A 245 13.77 9.29 -13.45
N PHE A 246 13.72 7.96 -13.30
CA PHE A 246 14.90 7.13 -13.06
C PHE A 246 15.32 6.28 -14.26
N LEU A 247 14.51 6.19 -15.31
CA LEU A 247 14.77 5.31 -16.44
C LEU A 247 15.20 6.08 -17.70
N PRO A 248 16.23 5.61 -18.43
CA PRO A 248 16.60 6.18 -19.70
C PRO A 248 15.48 5.95 -20.74
N LYS A 249 15.56 6.70 -21.84
CA LYS A 249 14.54 6.69 -22.90
C LYS A 249 14.20 5.28 -23.40
N ASN A 250 12.90 5.07 -23.66
CA ASN A 250 12.33 3.87 -24.29
C ASN A 250 12.45 2.56 -23.47
N LYS A 251 12.70 2.64 -22.17
CA LYS A 251 12.61 1.48 -21.28
C LYS A 251 11.14 1.17 -21.00
N LEU A 252 10.76 -0.12 -21.06
CA LEU A 252 9.43 -0.54 -20.64
C LEU A 252 9.34 -0.40 -19.11
N ILE A 253 8.29 0.24 -18.63
CA ILE A 253 7.99 0.39 -17.21
C ILE A 253 7.03 -0.72 -16.76
N VAL A 254 5.93 -0.86 -17.47
CA VAL A 254 4.86 -1.83 -17.20
C VAL A 254 4.03 -1.97 -18.47
N TYR A 255 3.37 -3.11 -18.66
CA TYR A 255 2.26 -3.20 -19.59
C TYR A 255 1.04 -3.85 -18.93
N THR A 256 -0.15 -3.49 -19.41
CA THR A 256 -1.42 -4.04 -18.96
C THR A 256 -2.05 -4.86 -20.07
N GLN A 257 -2.73 -5.95 -19.71
CA GLN A 257 -3.46 -6.78 -20.66
C GLN A 257 -4.61 -7.51 -19.97
N GLY A 258 -5.77 -7.53 -20.60
CA GLY A 258 -6.97 -8.23 -20.16
C GLY A 258 -7.73 -8.86 -21.29
N ARG A 259 -8.81 -9.58 -20.98
CA ARG A 259 -9.62 -10.26 -22.01
C ARG A 259 -10.19 -9.31 -23.07
N ARG A 260 -10.65 -8.12 -22.64
CA ARG A 260 -11.19 -7.06 -23.51
C ARG A 260 -10.38 -5.77 -23.47
N SER A 261 -9.29 -5.78 -22.72
CA SER A 261 -8.31 -4.68 -22.63
C SER A 261 -7.08 -5.12 -23.41
N PRO A 262 -6.83 -4.59 -24.61
CA PRO A 262 -5.65 -4.96 -25.41
C PRO A 262 -4.38 -4.58 -24.64
N ARG A 263 -3.24 -5.19 -25.01
CA ARG A 263 -1.95 -4.86 -24.44
C ARG A 263 -1.65 -3.37 -24.61
N GLN A 264 -1.43 -2.69 -23.47
CA GLN A 264 -1.04 -1.28 -23.41
C GLN A 264 0.30 -1.18 -22.69
N GLU A 265 1.30 -0.64 -23.37
CA GLU A 265 2.66 -0.47 -22.85
C GLU A 265 2.88 0.96 -22.36
N TYR A 266 3.56 1.09 -21.22
CA TYR A 266 4.02 2.34 -20.67
C TYR A 266 5.54 2.35 -20.69
N ARG A 267 6.13 3.31 -21.40
CA ARG A 267 7.58 3.42 -21.60
C ARG A 267 8.09 4.77 -21.12
N SER A 268 9.33 4.78 -20.67
CA SER A 268 10.02 6.01 -20.30
C SER A 268 10.33 6.88 -21.54
N ASP A 269 10.22 8.20 -21.37
CA ASP A 269 10.50 9.21 -22.40
C ASP A 269 11.95 9.71 -22.40
N GLY A 270 12.69 9.45 -21.31
CA GLY A 270 14.08 9.85 -21.12
C GLY A 270 14.28 11.30 -20.68
N HIS A 271 13.23 11.98 -20.22
CA HIS A 271 13.33 13.36 -19.70
C HIS A 271 13.61 13.42 -18.18
N GLY A 272 13.58 12.28 -17.48
CA GLY A 272 13.88 12.23 -16.05
C GLY A 272 15.29 12.69 -15.72
N SER A 273 15.44 13.40 -14.60
CA SER A 273 16.71 14.02 -14.20
C SER A 273 17.62 13.10 -13.40
N TYR A 274 17.09 11.98 -12.90
CA TYR A 274 17.79 11.09 -11.95
C TYR A 274 18.13 9.72 -12.54
N GLN A 275 18.31 9.64 -13.88
CA GLN A 275 18.56 8.38 -14.60
C GLN A 275 19.84 7.66 -14.17
N HIS A 276 20.82 8.39 -13.63
CA HIS A 276 22.15 7.86 -13.31
C HIS A 276 22.49 7.87 -11.80
N ILE A 277 21.65 8.44 -10.96
CA ILE A 277 21.90 8.42 -9.51
C ILE A 277 21.90 6.96 -8.99
N PRO A 278 22.89 6.55 -8.20
CA PRO A 278 22.84 5.29 -7.48
C PRO A 278 21.55 5.19 -6.66
N LEU A 279 20.73 4.15 -6.93
CA LEU A 279 19.37 4.02 -6.39
C LEU A 279 19.19 2.66 -5.71
N VAL A 280 18.65 2.70 -4.52
CA VAL A 280 18.13 1.55 -3.78
C VAL A 280 16.64 1.75 -3.53
N VAL A 281 15.86 0.69 -3.68
CA VAL A 281 14.42 0.68 -3.40
C VAL A 281 14.14 -0.31 -2.28
N LEU A 282 13.48 0.16 -1.22
CA LEU A 282 13.11 -0.67 -0.08
C LEU A 282 11.67 -1.12 -0.22
N ILE A 283 11.44 -2.42 -0.03
CA ILE A 283 10.10 -3.05 -0.05
C ILE A 283 9.91 -3.99 1.12
N ASN A 284 8.66 -4.25 1.45
CA ASN A 284 8.26 -5.31 2.38
C ASN A 284 6.93 -5.94 1.96
N GLU A 285 6.40 -6.83 2.76
CA GLU A 285 5.12 -7.52 2.56
C GLU A 285 3.90 -6.60 2.44
N GLY A 286 4.00 -5.35 2.93
CA GLY A 286 2.99 -4.30 2.77
C GLY A 286 3.10 -3.50 1.47
N SER A 287 4.20 -3.67 0.71
CA SER A 287 4.38 -3.02 -0.59
C SER A 287 3.52 -3.70 -1.65
N ALA A 288 2.56 -2.99 -2.25
CA ALA A 288 1.59 -3.59 -3.17
C ALA A 288 1.29 -2.72 -4.40
N SER A 289 0.75 -3.34 -5.47
CA SER A 289 0.17 -2.64 -6.62
C SER A 289 1.13 -1.65 -7.30
N ALA A 290 0.87 -0.33 -7.26
CA ALA A 290 1.71 0.72 -7.85
C ALA A 290 3.16 0.70 -7.30
N SER A 291 3.35 0.33 -6.02
CA SER A 291 4.69 0.11 -5.43
C SER A 291 5.42 -1.03 -6.13
N GLU A 292 4.70 -2.10 -6.48
CA GLU A 292 5.27 -3.25 -7.18
C GLU A 292 5.53 -2.95 -8.66
N ILE A 293 4.75 -2.04 -9.26
CA ILE A 293 5.04 -1.53 -10.61
C ILE A 293 6.37 -0.79 -10.60
N PHE A 294 6.57 0.14 -9.65
CA PHE A 294 7.81 0.89 -9.54
C PHE A 294 9.00 -0.03 -9.23
N ALA A 295 8.91 -0.86 -8.19
CA ALA A 295 9.98 -1.78 -7.81
C ALA A 295 10.32 -2.78 -8.92
N GLY A 296 9.30 -3.35 -9.58
CA GLY A 296 9.47 -4.26 -10.70
C GLY A 296 10.09 -3.60 -11.94
N ALA A 297 9.71 -2.34 -12.22
CA ALA A 297 10.32 -1.57 -13.31
C ALA A 297 11.81 -1.31 -13.05
N MET A 298 12.19 -0.96 -11.82
CA MET A 298 13.57 -0.75 -11.41
C MET A 298 14.37 -2.05 -11.45
N GLN A 299 13.81 -3.16 -10.92
CA GLN A 299 14.47 -4.46 -10.87
C GLN A 299 14.70 -5.05 -12.27
N ASP A 300 13.65 -5.10 -13.10
CA ASP A 300 13.69 -5.80 -14.39
C ASP A 300 14.49 -5.01 -15.46
N ASN A 301 14.62 -3.69 -15.32
CA ASN A 301 15.53 -2.87 -16.11
C ASN A 301 16.95 -2.81 -15.53
N ASP A 302 17.24 -3.50 -14.45
CA ASP A 302 18.54 -3.48 -13.74
C ASP A 302 18.98 -2.06 -13.35
N ARG A 303 17.99 -1.21 -13.02
CA ARG A 303 18.21 0.20 -12.70
C ARG A 303 18.57 0.45 -11.23
N ALA A 304 18.06 -0.39 -10.34
CA ALA A 304 18.26 -0.26 -8.91
C ALA A 304 18.36 -1.64 -8.24
N THR A 305 18.96 -1.66 -7.06
CA THR A 305 18.92 -2.83 -6.17
C THR A 305 17.69 -2.74 -5.27
N ILE A 306 16.93 -3.81 -5.20
CA ILE A 306 15.74 -3.93 -4.37
C ILE A 306 16.12 -4.63 -3.07
N ILE A 307 15.86 -4.00 -1.92
CA ILE A 307 16.24 -4.52 -0.59
C ILE A 307 15.02 -4.66 0.31
N GLY A 308 14.99 -5.71 1.12
CA GLY A 308 13.99 -5.93 2.14
C GLY A 308 13.35 -7.30 2.10
N ARG A 309 12.03 -7.39 2.09
CA ARG A 309 11.25 -8.64 2.04
C ARG A 309 10.32 -8.65 0.84
N ARG A 310 9.88 -9.85 0.44
CA ARG A 310 8.99 -10.06 -0.71
C ARG A 310 7.70 -9.26 -0.56
N SER A 311 7.30 -8.55 -1.61
CA SER A 311 6.12 -7.71 -1.66
C SER A 311 4.80 -8.50 -1.59
N PHE A 312 3.68 -7.82 -1.63
CA PHE A 312 2.34 -8.39 -1.43
C PHE A 312 1.90 -9.32 -2.58
N GLY A 313 2.15 -8.92 -3.82
CA GLY A 313 1.71 -9.69 -4.99
C GLY A 313 0.33 -9.30 -5.53
N LYS A 314 0.05 -7.99 -5.68
CA LYS A 314 -1.17 -7.49 -6.32
C LYS A 314 -0.86 -7.01 -7.73
N GLY A 315 -1.13 -7.86 -8.73
CA GLY A 315 -0.89 -7.60 -10.16
C GLY A 315 -2.16 -7.35 -10.98
N LEU A 316 -3.22 -6.82 -10.37
CA LEU A 316 -4.53 -6.58 -10.99
C LEU A 316 -4.76 -5.10 -11.24
N VAL A 317 -5.32 -4.79 -12.42
CA VAL A 317 -5.76 -3.44 -12.81
C VAL A 317 -7.26 -3.34 -12.65
N GLN A 318 -7.69 -2.37 -11.86
CA GLN A 318 -9.08 -2.14 -11.54
C GLN A 318 -9.61 -0.88 -12.23
N GLN A 319 -10.85 -0.95 -12.70
CA GLN A 319 -11.60 0.19 -13.20
C GLN A 319 -12.73 0.51 -12.21
N GLN A 320 -12.94 1.78 -11.97
CA GLN A 320 -14.06 2.29 -11.19
C GLN A 320 -15.22 2.58 -12.14
N ILE A 321 -16.38 2.02 -11.83
CA ILE A 321 -17.62 2.17 -12.60
C ILE A 321 -18.67 2.71 -11.63
N GLU A 322 -19.03 3.96 -11.80
CA GLU A 322 -20.02 4.64 -10.96
C GLU A 322 -21.45 4.36 -11.46
N PHE A 323 -22.37 4.13 -10.52
CA PHE A 323 -23.80 4.01 -10.77
C PHE A 323 -24.52 5.35 -10.54
N ASN A 324 -25.78 5.44 -11.00
CA ASN A 324 -26.57 6.66 -10.91
C ASN A 324 -26.86 7.13 -9.46
N ASP A 325 -26.86 6.22 -8.51
CA ASP A 325 -27.04 6.46 -7.08
C ASP A 325 -25.74 6.87 -6.37
N ARG A 326 -24.64 7.07 -7.12
CA ARG A 326 -23.28 7.34 -6.65
C ARG A 326 -22.59 6.18 -5.95
N SER A 327 -23.20 5.00 -5.91
CA SER A 327 -22.48 3.79 -5.57
C SER A 327 -21.51 3.40 -6.71
N MET A 328 -20.54 2.54 -6.44
CA MET A 328 -19.48 2.25 -7.38
C MET A 328 -19.09 0.76 -7.34
N VAL A 329 -18.80 0.21 -8.49
CA VAL A 329 -18.06 -1.06 -8.60
C VAL A 329 -16.63 -0.77 -9.01
N ARG A 330 -15.68 -1.28 -8.24
CA ARG A 330 -14.28 -1.36 -8.61
C ARG A 330 -14.05 -2.76 -9.16
N LEU A 331 -13.95 -2.88 -10.49
CA LEU A 331 -13.88 -4.15 -11.21
C LEU A 331 -12.48 -4.40 -11.77
N THR A 332 -11.96 -5.59 -11.60
CA THR A 332 -10.71 -6.04 -12.23
C THR A 332 -10.94 -6.27 -13.73
N ILE A 333 -10.23 -5.50 -14.57
CA ILE A 333 -10.37 -5.53 -16.03
C ILE A 333 -9.13 -6.06 -16.76
N ALA A 334 -7.96 -6.04 -16.09
CA ALA A 334 -6.68 -6.47 -16.67
C ALA A 334 -5.71 -6.94 -15.58
N ARG A 335 -4.61 -7.56 -16.03
CA ARG A 335 -3.41 -7.78 -15.23
C ARG A 335 -2.32 -6.84 -15.71
N TYR A 336 -1.38 -6.49 -14.82
CA TYR A 336 -0.17 -5.82 -15.25
C TYR A 336 1.03 -6.75 -15.18
N TYR A 337 1.99 -6.44 -16.01
CA TYR A 337 3.21 -7.22 -16.23
C TYR A 337 4.41 -6.29 -16.18
N THR A 338 5.46 -6.74 -15.53
CA THR A 338 6.72 -6.00 -15.44
C THR A 338 7.52 -6.07 -16.76
N PRO A 339 8.62 -5.33 -16.91
CA PRO A 339 9.41 -5.34 -18.13
C PRO A 339 9.91 -6.72 -18.59
N SER A 340 10.20 -7.64 -17.67
CA SER A 340 10.57 -9.02 -18.02
C SER A 340 9.41 -9.86 -18.54
N GLY A 341 8.18 -9.35 -18.48
CA GLY A 341 6.95 -10.05 -18.90
C GLY A 341 6.28 -10.87 -17.79
N ARG A 342 6.77 -10.86 -16.57
CA ARG A 342 6.16 -11.57 -15.45
C ARG A 342 4.93 -10.85 -14.91
N CYS A 343 3.87 -11.62 -14.66
CA CYS A 343 2.76 -11.20 -13.82
C CYS A 343 3.10 -11.53 -12.36
N ILE A 344 3.02 -10.53 -11.50
CA ILE A 344 3.38 -10.69 -10.09
C ILE A 344 2.20 -11.06 -9.21
N GLN A 345 0.99 -11.16 -9.78
CA GLN A 345 -0.21 -11.49 -9.04
C GLN A 345 -0.05 -12.83 -8.30
N LYS A 346 -0.19 -12.81 -6.97
CA LYS A 346 -0.22 -14.04 -6.19
C LYS A 346 -1.46 -14.87 -6.51
N PRO A 347 -1.43 -16.20 -6.40
CA PRO A 347 -2.56 -17.06 -6.68
C PRO A 347 -3.79 -16.68 -5.84
N TYR A 348 -4.97 -16.81 -6.45
CA TYR A 348 -6.26 -16.73 -5.77
C TYR A 348 -7.26 -17.68 -6.42
N GLU A 349 -8.24 -18.13 -5.66
CA GLU A 349 -9.35 -18.93 -6.14
C GLU A 349 -10.65 -18.17 -5.92
N ALA A 350 -11.54 -18.20 -6.91
CA ALA A 350 -12.86 -17.61 -6.83
C ALA A 350 -13.64 -18.15 -5.61
N GLY A 351 -14.31 -17.28 -4.86
CA GLY A 351 -15.05 -17.67 -3.65
C GLY A 351 -14.19 -18.01 -2.42
N ARG A 352 -12.84 -17.86 -2.49
CA ARG A 352 -11.92 -18.13 -1.37
C ARG A 352 -11.15 -16.89 -0.94
N GLU A 353 -11.84 -15.80 -0.73
CA GLU A 353 -11.24 -14.53 -0.30
C GLU A 353 -10.47 -14.67 1.03
N SER A 354 -11.02 -15.43 1.98
CA SER A 354 -10.39 -15.66 3.29
C SER A 354 -8.99 -16.30 3.20
N ASP A 355 -8.74 -17.17 2.22
CA ASP A 355 -7.45 -17.80 2.02
C ASP A 355 -6.44 -16.80 1.43
N TYR A 356 -6.92 -15.92 0.55
CA TYR A 356 -6.12 -14.83 -0.01
C TYR A 356 -5.70 -13.80 1.06
N GLU A 357 -6.60 -13.47 1.99
CA GLU A 357 -6.31 -12.58 3.12
C GLU A 357 -5.32 -13.18 4.12
N LYS A 358 -5.41 -14.50 4.36
CA LYS A 358 -4.51 -15.23 5.26
C LYS A 358 -3.12 -15.49 4.69
N ASP A 359 -2.87 -15.18 3.41
CA ASP A 359 -1.58 -15.43 2.78
C ASP A 359 -0.40 -14.83 3.57
N LEU A 360 -0.51 -13.58 4.03
CA LEU A 360 0.54 -12.95 4.84
C LEU A 360 0.79 -13.69 6.15
N LEU A 361 -0.25 -14.15 6.82
CA LEU A 361 -0.11 -14.95 8.04
C LEU A 361 0.57 -16.29 7.73
N THR A 362 0.15 -16.96 6.66
CA THR A 362 0.75 -18.22 6.19
C THR A 362 2.23 -18.04 5.84
N ARG A 363 2.61 -16.96 5.18
CA ARG A 363 4.01 -16.61 4.89
C ARG A 363 4.83 -16.40 6.17
N TYR A 364 4.25 -15.70 7.15
CA TYR A 364 4.87 -15.48 8.45
C TYR A 364 5.10 -16.81 9.21
N GLU A 365 4.07 -17.66 9.27
CA GLU A 365 4.12 -18.97 9.94
C GLU A 365 5.13 -19.93 9.28
N HIS A 366 5.30 -19.87 7.97
CA HIS A 366 6.29 -20.63 7.22
C HIS A 366 7.72 -20.07 7.31
N GLY A 367 7.92 -18.96 8.03
CA GLY A 367 9.24 -18.40 8.27
C GLY A 367 9.77 -17.50 7.14
N GLU A 368 8.95 -17.12 6.15
CA GLU A 368 9.38 -16.31 5.03
C GLU A 368 9.89 -14.91 5.44
N PHE A 369 9.42 -14.38 6.57
CA PHE A 369 9.87 -13.07 7.06
C PHE A 369 11.25 -13.14 7.73
N PHE A 370 11.74 -14.35 8.02
CA PHE A 370 12.95 -14.59 8.80
C PHE A 370 14.08 -15.24 7.97
N SER A 371 13.75 -15.86 6.84
CA SER A 371 14.73 -16.54 5.97
C SER A 371 14.34 -16.47 4.51
N SER A 372 15.30 -16.11 3.65
CA SER A 372 15.15 -16.17 2.19
C SER A 372 14.86 -17.60 1.69
N ASP A 373 15.41 -18.62 2.35
CA ASP A 373 15.23 -20.02 1.96
C ASP A 373 13.79 -20.51 2.14
N SER A 374 13.01 -19.79 2.94
CA SER A 374 11.58 -20.06 3.14
C SER A 374 10.69 -19.47 2.05
N ILE A 375 11.23 -18.64 1.15
CA ILE A 375 10.48 -18.06 0.04
C ILE A 375 10.19 -19.14 -1.00
N LYS A 376 8.91 -19.47 -1.17
CA LYS A 376 8.47 -20.43 -2.17
C LYS A 376 8.20 -19.71 -3.50
N HIS A 377 9.02 -19.98 -4.49
CA HIS A 377 8.80 -19.54 -5.87
C HIS A 377 7.90 -20.53 -6.60
N THR A 378 6.61 -20.24 -6.71
CA THR A 378 5.63 -21.12 -7.36
C THR A 378 5.35 -20.74 -8.81
N GLY A 379 5.79 -19.56 -9.24
CA GLY A 379 5.61 -19.05 -10.59
C GLY A 379 6.76 -19.34 -11.54
N PRO A 380 6.58 -19.04 -12.83
CA PRO A 380 7.64 -19.19 -13.82
C PRO A 380 8.82 -18.24 -13.57
N VAL A 381 10.00 -18.68 -14.02
CA VAL A 381 11.23 -17.88 -13.99
C VAL A 381 11.28 -16.97 -15.23
N TYR A 382 11.68 -15.72 -15.01
CA TYR A 382 11.92 -14.71 -16.04
C TYR A 382 13.33 -14.14 -15.85
N HIS A 383 13.76 -13.30 -16.79
CA HIS A 383 15.10 -12.72 -16.74
C HIS A 383 15.03 -11.19 -16.91
N THR A 384 15.85 -10.49 -16.16
CA THR A 384 16.03 -9.04 -16.29
C THR A 384 16.79 -8.69 -17.58
N SER A 385 16.99 -7.39 -17.84
CA SER A 385 17.71 -6.91 -19.02
C SER A 385 19.15 -7.46 -19.14
N ILE A 386 19.81 -7.74 -18.02
CA ILE A 386 21.18 -8.30 -17.97
C ILE A 386 21.20 -9.83 -17.69
N GLY A 387 20.03 -10.46 -17.58
CA GLY A 387 19.92 -11.91 -17.44
C GLY A 387 19.83 -12.44 -16.00
N ARG A 388 19.57 -11.59 -14.99
CA ARG A 388 19.30 -12.05 -13.61
C ARG A 388 17.92 -12.74 -13.56
N GLU A 389 17.82 -13.80 -12.77
CA GLU A 389 16.55 -14.50 -12.54
C GLU A 389 15.60 -13.68 -11.67
N VAL A 390 14.35 -13.61 -12.08
CA VAL A 390 13.24 -13.03 -11.34
C VAL A 390 12.00 -13.89 -11.47
N TYR A 391 11.12 -13.85 -10.48
CA TYR A 391 10.01 -14.79 -10.38
C TYR A 391 8.66 -14.12 -10.57
N GLY A 392 7.73 -14.79 -11.23
CA GLY A 392 6.34 -14.38 -11.37
C GLY A 392 5.45 -15.04 -10.30
N GLY A 393 4.18 -14.60 -10.21
CA GLY A 393 3.14 -15.27 -9.42
C GLY A 393 3.18 -15.09 -7.90
N GLY A 394 3.95 -14.13 -7.39
CA GLY A 394 4.07 -13.98 -5.93
C GLY A 394 4.65 -12.66 -5.43
N GLY A 395 4.45 -11.56 -6.15
CA GLY A 395 5.03 -10.26 -5.82
C GLY A 395 6.46 -10.08 -6.33
N ILE A 396 7.12 -9.05 -5.84
CA ILE A 396 8.53 -8.73 -6.13
C ILE A 396 9.39 -9.32 -5.03
N THR A 397 10.25 -10.28 -5.37
CA THR A 397 11.29 -10.79 -4.48
C THR A 397 12.46 -9.80 -4.49
N PRO A 398 12.96 -9.34 -3.34
CA PRO A 398 14.08 -8.41 -3.30
C PRO A 398 15.37 -9.07 -3.79
N ASP A 399 16.28 -8.26 -4.33
CA ASP A 399 17.63 -8.70 -4.72
C ASP A 399 18.48 -9.04 -3.48
N ILE A 400 18.24 -8.30 -2.40
CA ILE A 400 18.88 -8.52 -1.11
C ILE A 400 17.81 -8.65 -0.04
N PHE A 401 17.71 -9.83 0.51
CA PHE A 401 16.77 -10.13 1.59
C PHE A 401 17.33 -9.64 2.93
N VAL A 402 16.49 -8.88 3.67
CA VAL A 402 16.79 -8.49 5.05
C VAL A 402 15.67 -9.02 5.94
N PRO A 403 15.97 -9.96 6.86
CA PRO A 403 14.97 -10.57 7.71
C PRO A 403 14.37 -9.57 8.70
N GLU A 404 13.16 -9.88 9.18
CA GLU A 404 12.58 -9.17 10.31
C GLU A 404 13.37 -9.49 11.58
N ASP A 405 13.84 -8.45 12.27
CA ASP A 405 14.57 -8.62 13.54
C ASP A 405 13.58 -8.84 14.69
N THR A 406 13.49 -10.08 15.14
CA THR A 406 12.72 -10.47 16.34
C THR A 406 13.59 -10.64 17.58
N THR A 407 14.85 -10.25 17.52
CA THR A 407 15.79 -10.33 18.63
C THR A 407 15.25 -9.55 19.83
N ASN A 408 15.25 -10.17 21.00
CA ASN A 408 14.74 -9.59 22.24
C ASN A 408 13.22 -9.24 22.25
N MET A 409 12.46 -9.70 21.27
CA MET A 409 11.01 -9.54 21.22
C MET A 409 10.32 -10.54 22.17
N THR A 410 10.08 -10.14 23.42
CA THR A 410 9.43 -10.98 24.43
C THR A 410 7.91 -10.99 24.28
N SER A 411 7.22 -11.96 24.93
CA SER A 411 5.75 -11.98 24.96
C SER A 411 5.16 -10.75 25.66
N TYR A 412 5.86 -10.16 26.62
CA TYR A 412 5.44 -8.89 27.23
C TYR A 412 5.43 -7.74 26.20
N TYR A 413 6.50 -7.61 25.41
CA TYR A 413 6.57 -6.62 24.33
C TYR A 413 5.45 -6.81 23.31
N LYS A 414 5.25 -8.06 22.85
CA LYS A 414 4.18 -8.38 21.88
C LYS A 414 2.80 -8.00 22.42
N GLN A 415 2.49 -8.37 23.66
CA GLN A 415 1.22 -8.02 24.29
C GLN A 415 1.05 -6.51 24.45
N ALA A 416 2.10 -5.79 24.89
CA ALA A 416 2.08 -4.34 25.01
C ALA A 416 1.83 -3.62 23.69
N ALA A 417 2.45 -4.11 22.60
CA ALA A 417 2.28 -3.56 21.27
C ALA A 417 0.87 -3.86 20.70
N MET A 418 0.42 -5.13 20.77
CA MET A 418 -0.87 -5.57 20.21
C MET A 418 -2.08 -4.99 20.96
N SER A 419 -1.98 -4.80 22.26
CA SER A 419 -3.05 -4.18 23.08
C SER A 419 -3.18 -2.67 22.89
N GLY A 420 -2.26 -2.03 22.14
CA GLY A 420 -2.22 -0.59 21.98
C GLY A 420 -1.77 0.20 23.21
N LEU A 421 -1.35 -0.48 24.30
CA LEU A 421 -0.96 0.19 25.55
C LEU A 421 0.24 1.12 25.36
N ILE A 422 1.20 0.78 24.47
CA ILE A 422 2.34 1.66 24.17
C ILE A 422 1.87 2.97 23.55
N LEU A 423 0.93 2.91 22.60
CA LEU A 423 0.36 4.12 21.97
C LEU A 423 -0.40 4.98 22.99
N GLN A 424 -1.21 4.34 23.83
CA GLN A 424 -1.97 5.01 24.88
C GLN A 424 -1.05 5.70 25.90
N PHE A 425 0.00 5.02 26.33
CA PHE A 425 0.99 5.58 27.24
C PHE A 425 1.72 6.77 26.60
N ALA A 426 2.24 6.60 25.38
CA ALA A 426 2.97 7.65 24.68
C ALA A 426 2.11 8.92 24.53
N PHE A 427 0.84 8.76 24.16
CA PHE A 427 -0.11 9.87 24.10
C PHE A 427 -0.30 10.53 25.47
N SER A 428 -0.57 9.73 26.51
CA SER A 428 -0.78 10.21 27.89
C SER A 428 0.45 10.93 28.43
N TYR A 429 1.64 10.37 28.18
CA TYR A 429 2.91 10.97 28.57
C TYR A 429 3.13 12.32 27.87
N THR A 430 2.88 12.37 26.57
CA THR A 430 2.97 13.60 25.78
C THR A 430 2.05 14.68 26.34
N ASP A 431 0.80 14.35 26.60
CA ASP A 431 -0.22 15.28 27.09
C ASP A 431 0.15 15.86 28.46
N ASN A 432 0.54 14.99 29.38
CA ASN A 432 0.92 15.39 30.74
C ASN A 432 2.23 16.21 30.82
N ASN A 433 3.09 16.11 29.81
CA ASN A 433 4.38 16.80 29.76
C ASN A 433 4.47 17.85 28.65
N ARG A 434 3.37 18.17 27.96
CA ARG A 434 3.35 18.98 26.75
C ARG A 434 4.05 20.33 26.90
N LEU A 435 3.83 21.06 28.00
CA LEU A 435 4.50 22.35 28.24
C LEU A 435 6.03 22.24 28.22
N LYS A 436 6.56 21.15 28.77
CA LYS A 436 8.01 20.91 28.78
C LYS A 436 8.52 20.41 27.43
N LEU A 437 7.78 19.49 26.80
CA LEU A 437 8.15 18.88 25.54
C LEU A 437 8.10 19.88 24.38
N ASN A 438 7.26 20.89 24.43
CA ASN A 438 7.18 21.97 23.44
C ASN A 438 8.46 22.80 23.28
N ASN A 439 9.40 22.71 24.23
CA ASN A 439 10.71 23.38 24.14
C ASN A 439 11.65 22.70 23.16
N PHE A 440 11.42 21.42 22.82
CA PHE A 440 12.23 20.67 21.87
C PHE A 440 11.66 20.83 20.46
N LYS A 441 12.47 21.32 19.52
CA LYS A 441 12.10 21.50 18.13
C LYS A 441 12.82 20.52 17.20
N GLU A 442 13.93 19.95 17.67
CA GLU A 442 14.75 19.01 16.92
C GLU A 442 14.59 17.59 17.48
N MET A 443 14.55 16.62 16.58
CA MET A 443 14.36 15.21 16.90
C MET A 443 15.44 14.67 17.84
N MET A 444 16.69 15.01 17.61
CA MET A 444 17.83 14.53 18.43
C MET A 444 17.74 15.05 19.86
N GLU A 445 17.45 16.33 20.04
CA GLU A 445 17.32 16.94 21.37
C GLU A 445 16.18 16.29 22.19
N LEU A 446 15.03 16.06 21.52
CA LEU A 446 13.90 15.39 22.14
C LEU A 446 14.22 13.94 22.49
N SER A 447 14.86 13.20 21.59
CA SER A 447 15.31 11.83 21.81
C SER A 447 16.25 11.72 23.01
N ASP A 448 17.29 12.55 23.08
CA ASP A 448 18.25 12.59 24.18
C ASP A 448 17.58 12.93 25.53
N TYR A 449 16.60 13.80 25.50
CA TYR A 449 15.81 14.09 26.68
C TYR A 449 14.99 12.87 27.12
N LEU A 450 14.30 12.17 26.19
CA LEU A 450 13.43 11.03 26.51
C LEU A 450 14.21 9.84 27.06
N VAL A 451 15.40 9.53 26.53
CA VAL A 451 16.28 8.48 27.06
C VAL A 451 16.56 8.70 28.57
N ARG A 452 16.79 9.97 28.98
CA ARG A 452 17.02 10.31 30.39
C ARG A 452 15.77 10.27 31.27
N GLN A 453 14.56 10.14 30.70
CA GLN A 453 13.30 10.14 31.45
C GLN A 453 12.86 8.77 31.95
N ASN A 454 13.61 7.70 31.65
CA ASN A 454 13.25 6.33 32.01
C ASN A 454 11.80 5.96 31.60
N THR A 455 11.49 6.21 30.33
CA THR A 455 10.13 6.05 29.78
C THR A 455 9.62 4.61 29.87
N VAL A 456 10.51 3.62 29.79
CA VAL A 456 10.17 2.18 29.92
C VAL A 456 9.63 1.83 31.29
N GLU A 457 10.24 2.35 32.37
CA GLU A 457 9.80 2.09 33.75
C GLU A 457 8.43 2.73 34.02
N LYS A 458 8.25 3.97 33.53
CA LYS A 458 6.96 4.66 33.62
C LYS A 458 5.88 3.92 32.84
N PHE A 459 6.24 3.41 31.65
CA PHE A 459 5.34 2.58 30.87
C PHE A 459 4.99 1.27 31.58
N ALA A 460 5.96 0.57 32.16
CA ALA A 460 5.72 -0.68 32.86
C ALA A 460 4.73 -0.51 34.03
N SER A 461 4.84 0.60 34.77
CA SER A 461 3.91 0.95 35.83
C SER A 461 2.52 1.30 35.30
N TYR A 462 2.45 2.05 34.21
CA TYR A 462 1.19 2.36 33.50
C TYR A 462 0.50 1.09 33.01
N ALA A 463 1.25 0.21 32.34
CA ALA A 463 0.73 -1.03 31.76
C ALA A 463 0.18 -1.99 32.81
N ASP A 464 0.84 -2.10 33.98
CA ASP A 464 0.37 -2.92 35.11
C ASP A 464 -0.98 -2.42 35.63
N GLN A 465 -1.17 -1.11 35.74
CA GLN A 465 -2.45 -0.49 36.11
C GLN A 465 -3.57 -0.71 35.09
N HIS A 466 -3.20 -0.95 33.81
CA HIS A 466 -4.12 -1.16 32.70
C HIS A 466 -4.23 -2.65 32.27
N GLY A 467 -3.92 -3.58 33.18
CA GLY A 467 -4.18 -5.00 33.00
C GLY A 467 -3.04 -5.83 32.40
N LEU A 468 -1.94 -5.22 31.96
CA LEU A 468 -0.76 -5.95 31.52
C LEU A 468 0.23 -6.12 32.69
N LYS A 469 0.13 -7.23 33.38
CA LYS A 469 0.95 -7.53 34.55
C LYS A 469 2.45 -7.39 34.30
N ARG A 470 3.14 -6.69 35.20
CA ARG A 470 4.56 -6.43 35.11
C ARG A 470 5.39 -7.73 35.14
N ARG A 471 6.38 -7.84 34.24
CA ARG A 471 7.30 -8.98 34.12
C ARG A 471 8.74 -8.50 33.93
N ASN A 472 9.43 -8.24 35.05
CA ASN A 472 10.73 -7.55 35.06
C ASN A 472 11.78 -8.14 34.12
N LEU A 473 11.98 -9.46 34.10
CA LEU A 473 12.96 -10.11 33.21
C LEU A 473 12.63 -9.91 31.70
N MET A 474 11.35 -9.96 31.35
CA MET A 474 10.92 -9.74 29.97
C MET A 474 11.06 -8.26 29.57
N ILE A 475 10.72 -7.36 30.47
CA ILE A 475 10.89 -5.91 30.28
C ILE A 475 12.37 -5.58 30.09
N GLN A 476 13.25 -6.12 30.94
CA GLN A 476 14.68 -5.93 30.83
C GLN A 476 15.22 -6.45 29.50
N LYS A 477 14.80 -7.66 29.09
CA LYS A 477 15.21 -8.25 27.79
C LYS A 477 14.73 -7.41 26.60
N SER A 478 13.52 -6.86 26.65
CA SER A 478 12.94 -6.05 25.56
C SER A 478 13.14 -4.55 25.78
N HIS A 479 14.00 -4.13 26.70
CA HIS A 479 14.11 -2.72 27.11
C HIS A 479 14.31 -1.78 25.91
N LYS A 480 15.29 -2.06 25.05
CA LYS A 480 15.57 -1.24 23.86
C LYS A 480 14.39 -1.17 22.89
N LEU A 481 13.70 -2.29 22.67
CA LEU A 481 12.52 -2.32 21.80
C LEU A 481 11.37 -1.47 22.36
N LEU A 482 11.10 -1.60 23.67
CA LEU A 482 10.10 -0.80 24.37
C LEU A 482 10.45 0.68 24.32
N GLU A 483 11.69 1.05 24.68
CA GLU A 483 12.18 2.42 24.65
C GLU A 483 12.03 3.05 23.27
N ARG A 484 12.52 2.34 22.25
CA ARG A 484 12.43 2.80 20.85
C ARG A 484 10.97 3.01 20.43
N TYR A 485 10.08 2.07 20.73
CA TYR A 485 8.68 2.20 20.33
C TYR A 485 7.99 3.34 21.09
N ILE A 486 8.15 3.43 22.40
CA ILE A 486 7.58 4.51 23.22
C ILE A 486 8.09 5.88 22.75
N ASN A 487 9.41 6.04 22.66
CA ASN A 487 10.02 7.31 22.30
C ASN A 487 9.68 7.73 20.87
N SER A 488 9.61 6.78 19.92
CA SER A 488 9.20 7.07 18.56
C SER A 488 7.80 7.67 18.49
N ARG A 489 6.86 7.17 19.33
CA ARG A 489 5.48 7.70 19.37
C ARG A 489 5.38 9.05 20.06
N ILE A 490 6.20 9.30 21.05
CA ILE A 490 6.27 10.62 21.68
C ILE A 490 6.85 11.65 20.68
N ILE A 491 7.89 11.26 19.92
CA ILE A 491 8.48 12.10 18.87
C ILE A 491 7.42 12.43 17.80
N TYR A 492 6.68 11.43 17.32
CA TYR A 492 5.57 11.64 16.38
C TYR A 492 4.55 12.64 16.90
N ASN A 493 4.10 12.47 18.16
CA ASN A 493 3.09 13.31 18.80
C ASN A 493 3.55 14.77 19.02
N MET A 494 4.86 14.99 19.09
CA MET A 494 5.42 16.30 19.42
C MET A 494 5.97 17.06 18.23
N LEU A 495 6.47 16.35 17.23
CA LEU A 495 7.09 16.95 16.05
C LEU A 495 6.26 16.65 14.80
N ASP A 496 6.67 15.62 14.03
CA ASP A 496 5.97 15.23 12.81
C ASP A 496 6.39 13.82 12.35
N GLU A 497 5.81 13.38 11.23
CA GLU A 497 6.10 12.09 10.60
C GLU A 497 7.54 12.01 10.06
N ASN A 498 8.12 13.13 9.63
CA ASN A 498 9.51 13.18 9.17
C ASN A 498 10.48 12.93 10.33
N ALA A 499 10.30 13.59 11.47
CA ALA A 499 11.09 13.36 12.67
C ALA A 499 10.96 11.92 13.19
N TRP A 500 9.75 11.38 13.19
CA TRP A 500 9.50 9.98 13.54
C TRP A 500 10.24 9.01 12.61
N THR A 501 10.17 9.21 11.29
CA THR A 501 10.86 8.38 10.30
C THR A 501 12.38 8.44 10.49
N ARG A 502 12.93 9.63 10.69
CA ARG A 502 14.36 9.80 11.00
C ARG A 502 14.78 9.06 12.28
N TYR A 503 13.95 9.08 13.29
CA TYR A 503 14.22 8.37 14.55
C TYR A 503 14.23 6.85 14.38
N ILE A 504 13.22 6.29 13.72
CA ILE A 504 13.13 4.82 13.53
C ILE A 504 14.20 4.29 12.58
N ASN A 505 14.67 5.08 11.62
CA ASN A 505 15.69 4.68 10.66
C ASN A 505 17.12 4.63 11.27
N GLN A 506 17.34 5.19 12.46
CA GLN A 506 18.65 5.17 13.12
C GLN A 506 19.17 3.76 13.43
N ASP A 507 18.27 2.81 13.71
CA ASP A 507 18.58 1.42 14.04
C ASP A 507 17.93 0.42 13.08
N ASP A 508 17.66 0.83 11.84
CA ASP A 508 16.97 0.01 10.85
C ASP A 508 17.97 -0.85 10.06
N PRO A 509 17.94 -2.19 10.17
CA PRO A 509 18.88 -3.05 9.47
C PRO A 509 18.75 -2.96 7.93
N VAL A 510 17.55 -2.62 7.41
CA VAL A 510 17.34 -2.45 5.97
C VAL A 510 18.05 -1.17 5.47
N ILE A 511 18.03 -0.10 6.28
CA ILE A 511 18.76 1.14 5.99
C ILE A 511 20.26 0.89 6.05
N PHE A 512 20.75 0.15 7.05
CA PHE A 512 22.18 -0.19 7.13
C PHE A 512 22.67 -1.00 5.94
N GLU A 513 21.84 -1.94 5.46
CA GLU A 513 22.16 -2.72 4.26
C GLU A 513 22.20 -1.83 3.01
N ALA A 514 21.27 -0.90 2.85
CA ALA A 514 21.28 0.05 1.74
C ALA A 514 22.55 0.94 1.75
N LEU A 515 22.95 1.43 2.92
CA LEU A 515 24.18 2.20 3.07
C LEU A 515 25.45 1.37 2.76
N ARG A 516 25.44 0.07 3.13
CA ARG A 516 26.52 -0.86 2.79
C ARG A 516 26.67 -0.99 1.26
N ILE A 517 25.55 -1.18 0.56
CA ILE A 517 25.51 -1.30 -0.90
C ILE A 517 26.08 -0.07 -1.60
N PHE A 518 25.78 1.13 -1.13
CA PHE A 518 26.37 2.36 -1.69
C PHE A 518 27.87 2.43 -1.45
N LYS A 519 28.37 2.07 -0.26
CA LYS A 519 29.81 2.01 0.02
C LYS A 519 30.57 1.03 -0.88
N GLU A 520 29.94 -0.06 -1.25
CA GLU A 520 30.52 -1.10 -2.12
C GLU A 520 30.34 -0.80 -3.62
N ASN A 521 29.72 0.35 -3.98
CA ASN A 521 29.32 0.70 -5.36
C ASN A 521 28.50 -0.41 -6.04
N ALA A 522 27.64 -1.09 -5.28
CA ALA A 522 26.84 -2.23 -5.71
C ALA A 522 25.35 -1.88 -5.93
N SER A 523 25.00 -0.61 -5.99
CA SER A 523 23.59 -0.16 -6.19
C SER A 523 23.06 -0.45 -7.59
N PHE A 524 23.95 -0.61 -8.59
CA PHE A 524 23.59 -1.10 -9.91
C PHE A 524 23.84 -2.61 -9.97
N PRO A 525 22.80 -3.41 -10.27
CA PRO A 525 22.96 -4.84 -10.41
C PRO A 525 23.98 -5.22 -11.49
N LYS A 526 24.77 -6.24 -11.23
CA LYS A 526 25.75 -6.78 -12.18
C LYS A 526 25.20 -7.98 -12.91
N ARG A 527 25.70 -8.21 -14.14
CA ARG A 527 25.40 -9.44 -14.88
C ARG A 527 25.86 -10.66 -14.05
N PRO A 528 25.04 -11.73 -13.95
CA PRO A 528 25.51 -12.98 -13.38
C PRO A 528 26.78 -13.44 -14.09
N GLU A 529 27.79 -13.85 -13.33
CA GLU A 529 28.95 -14.55 -13.92
C GLU A 529 28.40 -15.81 -14.58
N ALA A 530 28.75 -16.03 -15.86
CA ALA A 530 28.41 -17.29 -16.50
C ALA A 530 29.05 -18.40 -15.66
N ASP A 531 28.25 -19.37 -15.22
CA ASP A 531 28.78 -20.59 -14.64
C ASP A 531 29.82 -21.13 -15.61
N GLU A 532 31.11 -21.02 -15.28
CA GLU A 532 32.11 -21.82 -15.96
C GLU A 532 31.65 -23.25 -15.79
N GLU A 533 31.10 -23.85 -16.85
CA GLU A 533 30.85 -25.26 -16.91
C GLU A 533 32.15 -25.92 -16.42
N LYS A 534 32.11 -26.51 -15.24
CA LYS A 534 33.12 -27.42 -14.78
C LYS A 534 33.11 -28.54 -15.78
N GLU A 535 33.87 -28.40 -16.87
CA GLU A 535 34.28 -29.50 -17.73
C GLU A 535 34.92 -30.53 -16.82
N GLN A 536 34.13 -31.50 -16.41
CA GLN A 536 34.67 -32.73 -15.84
C GLN A 536 35.55 -33.32 -16.93
N PRO A 537 36.84 -33.55 -16.67
CA PRO A 537 37.70 -34.21 -17.65
C PRO A 537 37.06 -35.57 -17.97
N LYS A 538 36.55 -35.71 -19.21
CA LYS A 538 36.12 -37.00 -19.75
C LYS A 538 37.27 -37.96 -19.58
N LYS A 539 37.15 -38.93 -18.65
CA LYS A 539 38.02 -40.07 -18.54
C LYS A 539 38.02 -40.80 -19.89
N VAL A 540 39.08 -40.62 -20.66
CA VAL A 540 39.36 -41.38 -21.86
C VAL A 540 39.58 -42.83 -21.41
N ALA A 541 38.61 -43.69 -21.66
CA ALA A 541 38.76 -45.13 -21.48
C ALA A 541 39.74 -45.62 -22.55
N VAL A 542 40.97 -45.92 -22.13
CA VAL A 542 41.95 -46.58 -22.97
C VAL A 542 41.51 -48.02 -23.16
N ASN A 543 40.95 -48.31 -24.33
CA ASN A 543 40.64 -49.66 -24.74
C ASN A 543 41.89 -50.23 -25.42
N LYS A 544 42.54 -51.20 -24.72
CA LYS A 544 43.62 -52.03 -25.28
C LYS A 544 43.02 -53.06 -26.21
N SER A 545 43.10 -52.84 -27.52
CA SER A 545 43.24 -53.92 -28.49
C SER A 545 43.73 -53.35 -29.82
N GLY A 546 44.87 -53.81 -30.25
CA GLY A 546 45.57 -53.35 -31.42
C GLY A 546 44.94 -53.76 -32.73
N ARG A 547 45.20 -53.03 -33.73
CA ARG A 547 45.83 -53.31 -35.02
C ARG A 547 45.72 -52.13 -35.97
N GLN A 548 46.85 -51.82 -36.57
CA GLN A 548 47.07 -50.83 -37.61
C GLN A 548 46.17 -51.11 -38.81
N GLN A 549 45.69 -49.99 -39.44
CA GLN A 549 45.74 -49.85 -40.90
C GLN A 549 45.72 -48.37 -41.28
N LEU A 550 46.83 -48.00 -41.94
CA LEU A 550 46.93 -46.73 -42.69
C LEU A 550 45.97 -46.76 -43.88
N SER A 551 45.28 -45.65 -44.12
CA SER A 551 44.91 -45.26 -45.47
C SER A 551 44.86 -43.75 -45.59
N LEU A 552 45.80 -43.22 -46.30
CA LEU A 552 45.83 -41.88 -46.89
C LEU A 552 44.65 -41.68 -47.86
N ARG A 553 43.90 -40.55 -47.70
CA ARG A 553 43.29 -39.88 -48.85
C ARG A 553 43.01 -38.38 -48.55
N ARG A 554 43.90 -37.57 -49.07
CA ARG A 554 43.72 -36.39 -49.96
C ARG A 554 42.58 -35.41 -49.63
N LEU A 555 43.02 -34.21 -49.35
CA LEU A 555 42.30 -32.95 -49.61
C LEU A 555 41.89 -32.76 -51.08
N PRO A 556 40.88 -31.96 -51.37
CA PRO A 556 41.12 -30.90 -52.35
C PRO A 556 40.73 -29.51 -51.85
N ARG A 557 41.43 -28.61 -52.48
CA ARG A 557 41.39 -27.15 -52.41
C ARG A 557 40.11 -26.58 -53.08
N SER A 558 39.67 -25.43 -52.52
CA SER A 558 39.49 -24.13 -53.15
C SER A 558 38.22 -23.80 -53.98
N ILE A 559 37.86 -22.52 -53.80
CA ILE A 559 37.27 -21.52 -54.70
C ILE A 559 35.73 -21.45 -54.73
N ALA A 560 35.10 -20.45 -54.21
CA ALA A 560 34.83 -19.07 -54.56
C ALA A 560 34.12 -18.39 -53.39
#